data_83ef42e19148a34196a68cbf0e8cdf02
#
_entry.id   83ef42e19148a34196a68cbf0e8cdf02
#
_cell.length_a   1.000
_cell.length_b   1.000
_cell.length_c   1.000
_cell.angle_alpha   90.00
_cell.angle_beta   90.00
_cell.angle_gamma   90.00
#
_symmetry.space_group_name_H-M   'P 1'
#
loop_
_entity.id
_entity.type
_entity.pdbx_description
1 polymer ?
#
loop_
_entity_poly.entity_id
_entity_poly.type
_entity_poly.pdbx_seq_one_letter_code
_entity_poly.pdbx_strand_id
1 'polypeptide(L)'
;MKTELVTTLKRQATKVLKELKEKKEPVLITEHGKPSAYLVDVDHFESLNRKLNLLEGLARGEKAIQEGRIVSQDDAKEKLARWLK
;
A
#
# COMPACT_ATOMS: atom_id res chain seq x y z
N MET A 1 -6.59 -14.57 -0.31
CA MET A 1 -5.38 -13.77 -0.52
C MET A 1 -4.27 -14.66 -1.05
N LYS A 2 -3.55 -14.17 -2.04
CA LYS A 2 -2.48 -14.94 -2.65
C LYS A 2 -1.19 -14.81 -1.84
N THR A 3 -0.41 -15.88 -1.78
CA THR A 3 0.88 -15.89 -1.10
C THR A 3 1.98 -16.12 -2.12
N GLU A 4 3.03 -15.31 -2.09
CA GLU A 4 4.19 -15.44 -2.96
C GLU A 4 5.47 -15.38 -2.18
N LEU A 5 6.48 -16.11 -2.67
CA LEU A 5 7.82 -16.05 -2.10
C LEU A 5 8.55 -14.80 -2.55
N VAL A 6 9.40 -14.27 -1.69
CA VAL A 6 10.22 -13.10 -2.04
C VAL A 6 11.10 -13.38 -3.26
N THR A 7 11.59 -14.59 -3.40
CA THR A 7 12.38 -14.98 -4.58
C THR A 7 11.57 -14.95 -5.87
N THR A 8 10.30 -15.36 -5.80
CA THR A 8 9.39 -15.28 -6.93
C THR A 8 9.14 -13.83 -7.31
N LEU A 9 8.96 -12.97 -6.32
CA LEU A 9 8.79 -11.54 -6.55
C LEU A 9 10.01 -10.95 -7.26
N LYS A 10 11.21 -11.30 -6.83
CA LYS A 10 12.43 -10.83 -7.48
C LYS A 10 12.53 -11.26 -8.93
N ARG A 11 12.22 -12.52 -9.20
CA ARG A 11 12.34 -13.07 -10.55
C ARG A 11 11.24 -12.59 -11.49
N GLN A 12 10.03 -12.45 -10.99
CA GLN A 12 8.86 -12.21 -11.79
C GLN A 12 8.09 -10.97 -11.34
N ALA A 13 8.82 -9.94 -10.94
CA ALA A 13 8.21 -8.72 -10.42
C ALA A 13 7.17 -8.13 -11.36
N THR A 14 7.49 -8.04 -12.63
CA THR A 14 6.57 -7.47 -13.63
C THR A 14 5.28 -8.28 -13.73
N LYS A 15 5.40 -9.59 -13.73
CA LYS A 15 4.24 -10.49 -13.80
C LYS A 15 3.39 -10.38 -12.55
N VAL A 16 4.03 -10.38 -11.39
CA VAL A 16 3.32 -10.26 -10.10
C VAL A 16 2.58 -8.93 -10.02
N LEU A 17 3.22 -7.84 -10.42
CA LEU A 17 2.58 -6.52 -10.42
C LEU A 17 1.43 -6.44 -11.41
N LYS A 18 1.57 -7.07 -12.55
CA LYS A 18 0.49 -7.11 -13.54
C LYS A 18 -0.74 -7.84 -13.00
N GLU A 19 -0.54 -9.02 -12.42
CA GLU A 19 -1.61 -9.78 -11.80
C GLU A 19 -2.27 -9.01 -10.66
N LEU A 20 -1.46 -8.32 -9.87
CA LEU A 20 -1.95 -7.49 -8.77
C LEU A 20 -2.90 -6.42 -9.27
N LYS A 21 -2.54 -5.74 -10.35
CA LYS A 21 -3.37 -4.69 -10.94
C LYS A 21 -4.65 -5.23 -11.55
N GLU A 22 -4.59 -6.42 -12.15
CA GLU A 22 -5.76 -7.04 -12.77
C GLU A 22 -6.75 -7.54 -11.73
N LYS A 23 -6.27 -8.22 -10.71
CA LYS A 23 -7.12 -8.85 -9.69
C LYS A 23 -7.41 -7.94 -8.51
N LYS A 24 -6.57 -6.94 -8.27
CA LYS A 24 -6.68 -6.01 -7.15
C LYS A 24 -6.81 -6.70 -5.79
N GLU A 25 -6.18 -7.86 -5.68
CA GLU A 25 -6.15 -8.63 -4.45
C GLU A 25 -4.76 -8.52 -3.83
N PRO A 26 -4.66 -8.20 -2.51
CA PRO A 26 -3.37 -8.14 -1.85
C PRO A 26 -2.62 -9.47 -1.92
N VAL A 27 -1.31 -9.37 -2.02
CA VAL A 27 -0.43 -10.55 -2.04
C VAL A 27 0.44 -10.53 -0.79
N LEU A 28 0.44 -11.64 -0.06
CA LEU A 28 1.31 -11.81 1.09
C LEU A 28 2.67 -12.29 0.60
N ILE A 29 3.70 -11.52 0.89
CA ILE A 29 5.07 -11.89 0.54
C ILE A 29 5.71 -12.57 1.74
N THR A 30 6.20 -13.79 1.53
CA THR A 30 6.86 -14.56 2.58
C THR A 30 8.36 -14.67 2.34
N GLU A 31 9.10 -14.71 3.43
CA GLU A 31 10.54 -14.89 3.44
C GLU A 31 10.88 -15.95 4.48
N HIS A 32 11.59 -16.99 4.05
CA HIS A 32 11.93 -18.12 4.92
C HIS A 32 10.69 -18.75 5.59
N GLY A 33 9.60 -18.84 4.84
CA GLY A 33 8.37 -19.41 5.33
C GLY A 33 7.55 -18.54 6.28
N LYS A 34 8.00 -17.30 6.51
CA LYS A 34 7.32 -16.37 7.42
C LYS A 34 6.77 -15.17 6.67
N PRO A 35 5.61 -14.64 7.09
CA PRO A 35 5.08 -13.41 6.50
C PRO A 35 6.08 -12.26 6.68
N SER A 36 6.37 -11.56 5.60
CA SER A 36 7.33 -10.46 5.60
C SER A 36 6.69 -9.14 5.21
N ALA A 37 5.83 -9.15 4.20
CA ALA A 37 5.26 -7.93 3.67
C ALA A 37 3.97 -8.22 2.92
N TYR A 38 3.19 -7.16 2.70
CA TYR A 38 2.05 -7.21 1.79
C TYR A 38 2.35 -6.39 0.56
N LEU A 39 1.96 -6.92 -0.59
CA LEU A 39 2.01 -6.19 -1.84
C LEU A 39 0.59 -5.81 -2.21
N VAL A 40 0.31 -4.53 -2.31
CA VAL A 40 -1.03 -4.01 -2.52
C VAL A 40 -1.02 -3.03 -3.70
N ASP A 41 -2.03 -3.12 -4.56
CA ASP A 41 -2.19 -2.15 -5.64
C ASP A 41 -2.37 -0.75 -5.09
N VAL A 42 -1.75 0.24 -5.73
CA VAL A 42 -1.76 1.62 -5.27
C VAL A 42 -3.19 2.15 -5.09
N ASP A 43 -4.03 1.93 -6.08
CA ASP A 43 -5.41 2.41 -6.03
C ASP A 43 -6.19 1.78 -4.87
N HIS A 44 -5.99 0.49 -4.66
CA HIS A 44 -6.63 -0.22 -3.56
C HIS A 44 -6.16 0.30 -2.21
N PHE A 45 -4.86 0.50 -2.05
CA PHE A 45 -4.27 1.02 -0.82
C PHE A 45 -4.74 2.43 -0.53
N GLU A 46 -4.74 3.30 -1.52
CA GLU A 46 -5.22 4.66 -1.36
C GLU A 46 -6.70 4.72 -1.01
N SER A 47 -7.49 3.84 -1.62
CA SER A 47 -8.92 3.73 -1.32
C SER A 47 -9.16 3.32 0.13
N LEU A 48 -8.42 2.32 0.61
CA LEU A 48 -8.50 1.89 2.01
C LEU A 48 -8.08 3.00 2.96
N ASN A 49 -7.00 3.70 2.66
CA ASN A 49 -6.53 4.82 3.48
C ASN A 49 -7.56 5.93 3.55
N ARG A 50 -8.20 6.26 2.43
CA ARG A 50 -9.26 7.28 2.43
C ARG A 50 -10.43 6.87 3.32
N LYS A 51 -10.83 5.59 3.24
CA LYS A 51 -11.90 5.07 4.09
C LYS A 51 -11.54 5.13 5.58
N LEU A 52 -10.32 4.75 5.92
CA LEU A 52 -9.84 4.83 7.29
C LEU A 52 -9.78 6.27 7.79
N ASN A 53 -9.27 7.18 6.98
CA ASN A 53 -9.20 8.59 7.34
C ASN A 53 -10.60 9.19 7.52
N LEU A 54 -11.53 8.81 6.67
CA LEU A 54 -12.91 9.25 6.78
C LEU A 54 -13.55 8.76 8.10
N LEU A 55 -13.35 7.49 8.43
CA LEU A 55 -13.85 6.92 9.68
C LEU A 55 -13.23 7.59 10.90
N GLU A 56 -11.91 7.81 10.87
CA GLU A 56 -11.23 8.53 11.95
C GLU A 56 -11.72 9.98 12.06
N GLY A 57 -11.93 10.61 10.91
CA GLY A 57 -12.46 11.95 10.87
C GLY A 57 -13.85 12.06 11.47
N LEU A 58 -14.70 11.08 11.22
CA LEU A 58 -16.04 11.02 11.82
C LEU A 58 -15.98 10.82 13.33
N ALA A 59 -15.00 10.04 13.79
CA ALA A 59 -14.81 9.75 15.21
C ALA A 59 -14.18 10.91 15.96
N ARG A 60 -13.23 11.63 15.34
CA ARG A 60 -12.42 12.68 15.97
C ARG A 60 -12.79 14.10 15.54
N GLY A 61 -13.61 14.22 14.50
CA GLY A 61 -14.02 15.50 13.98
C GLY A 61 -13.13 16.04 12.87
N GLU A 62 -13.51 17.22 12.37
CA GLU A 62 -12.86 17.82 11.20
C GLU A 62 -11.40 18.17 11.39
N LYS A 63 -10.98 18.43 12.60
CA LYS A 63 -9.61 18.82 12.90
C LYS A 63 -8.61 17.77 12.49
N ALA A 64 -8.92 16.50 12.73
CA ALA A 64 -8.05 15.39 12.34
C ALA A 64 -7.94 15.28 10.82
N ILE A 65 -9.03 15.53 10.11
CA ILE A 65 -9.04 15.52 8.65
C ILE A 65 -8.16 16.64 8.10
N GLN A 66 -8.26 17.84 8.66
CA GLN A 66 -7.47 18.98 8.24
C GLN A 66 -5.97 18.74 8.46
N GLU A 67 -5.60 18.19 9.60
CA GLU A 67 -4.22 17.84 9.89
C GLU A 67 -3.70 16.77 8.94
N GLY A 68 -4.52 15.78 8.61
CA GLY A 68 -4.17 14.75 7.65
C GLY A 68 -3.94 15.29 6.24
N ARG A 69 -4.61 16.39 5.87
CA ARG A 69 -4.38 17.03 4.58
C ARG A 69 -3.08 17.82 4.53
N ILE A 70 -2.66 18.36 5.67
CA ILE A 70 -1.44 19.16 5.76
C ILE A 70 -0.21 18.28 5.58
N VAL A 71 -0.26 17.04 6.05
CA VAL A 71 0.77 16.04 5.72
C VAL A 71 0.48 15.55 4.31
N SER A 72 0.87 16.35 3.34
CA SER A 72 0.40 16.24 1.99
C SER A 72 0.94 15.03 1.24
N GLN A 73 0.26 14.69 0.16
CA GLN A 73 0.71 13.67 -0.78
C GLN A 73 2.11 13.97 -1.33
N ASP A 74 2.51 15.22 -1.35
CA ASP A 74 3.83 15.61 -1.83
C ASP A 74 4.94 15.06 -0.92
N ASP A 75 4.75 15.11 0.39
CA ASP A 75 5.71 14.51 1.32
C ASP A 75 5.81 13.00 1.14
N ALA A 76 4.69 12.35 0.92
CA ALA A 76 4.66 10.92 0.67
C ALA A 76 5.38 10.56 -0.64
N LYS A 77 5.19 11.37 -1.67
CA LYS A 77 5.86 11.18 -2.96
C LYS A 77 7.36 11.41 -2.86
N GLU A 78 7.76 12.42 -2.11
CA GLU A 78 9.18 12.68 -1.88
C GLU A 78 9.85 11.52 -1.14
N LYS A 79 9.21 11.00 -0.11
CA LYS A 79 9.72 9.86 0.63
C LYS A 79 9.83 8.62 -0.26
N LEU A 80 8.83 8.37 -1.08
CA LEU A 80 8.86 7.27 -2.03
C LEU A 80 9.96 7.45 -3.07
N ALA A 81 10.16 8.67 -3.57
CA ALA A 81 11.22 8.95 -4.53
C ALA A 81 12.61 8.69 -3.94
N ARG A 82 12.80 9.01 -2.67
CA ARG A 82 14.06 8.71 -1.98
C ARG A 82 14.28 7.21 -1.83
N TRP A 83 13.21 6.47 -1.57
CA TRP A 83 13.28 5.02 -1.43
C TRP A 83 13.54 4.31 -2.74
N LEU A 84 13.06 4.87 -3.85
CA LEU A 84 13.20 4.27 -5.18
C LEU A 84 14.53 4.61 -5.86
N LYS A 85 15.30 5.49 -5.28
CA LYS A 85 16.67 5.73 -5.72
C LYS A 85 17.60 4.67 -5.10
#